data_56bd1dcc3945646bfe1999007ffca93a
#
_entry.id   56bd1dcc3945646bfe1999007ffca93a
#
_cell.length_a   1.000
_cell.length_b   1.000
_cell.length_c   1.000
_cell.angle_alpha   90.00
_cell.angle_beta   90.00
_cell.angle_gamma   90.00
#
_symmetry.space_group_name_H-M   'P 1'
#
loop_
_entity.id
_entity.type
_entity.pdbx_description
1 polymer ?
#
loop_
_entity_poly.entity_id
_entity_poly.type
_entity_poly.pdbx_seq_one_letter_code
_entity_poly.pdbx_strand_id
1 'polypeptide(L)'
;NQAYKPFQWEIQARKEESFSEERAIVYDSVGAGLGQYRYDSVFNTYISDVNGDFIAYNVLTGNREPNTAVEGSQKFSIDLGRIIGFPDILLRANSRQEFRGQEPTLGYILRPDIQDTSVSRSNIYSRMEMIFSSNRRILTWIENHRSLNGLDPRGNDLNQNNEVGLDLDQTLSKTFSIRNKGKLSSRSIESTVSSLRDRDMKGWWNELQLQFRLNNSMDLDFSVVGGSDAGKQQGKPFSGRAYGMILQAQLFFNKTGRFQTGIHLVRAHEKNDLGYIPPEALNGYPVGTSFRTNTRLQYFVNRSVSMVFTLNTINDDRYSNFITFQGEVRAHF
;
A
#
# COMPACT_ATOMS: atom_id res chain seq x y z
N ASN A 1 19.41 -31.19 -11.72
CA ASN A 1 18.70 -31.37 -10.44
C ASN A 1 19.40 -30.52 -9.39
N GLN A 2 19.01 -29.27 -9.24
CA GLN A 2 19.36 -28.51 -8.03
C GLN A 2 18.57 -29.13 -6.89
N ALA A 3 19.27 -29.73 -5.93
CA ALA A 3 18.66 -30.26 -4.71
C ALA A 3 18.03 -29.08 -3.96
N TYR A 4 16.71 -29.00 -4.00
CA TYR A 4 15.95 -27.97 -3.31
C TYR A 4 16.16 -28.16 -1.79
N LYS A 5 16.86 -27.21 -1.16
CA LYS A 5 17.18 -27.30 0.26
C LYS A 5 15.91 -27.01 1.08
N PRO A 6 15.62 -27.80 2.14
CA PRO A 6 14.43 -27.58 2.98
C PRO A 6 14.46 -26.27 3.76
N PHE A 7 15.63 -25.66 3.86
CA PHE A 7 15.89 -24.37 4.50
C PHE A 7 16.68 -23.48 3.54
N GLN A 8 16.19 -22.26 3.35
CA GLN A 8 16.87 -21.24 2.56
C GLN A 8 16.83 -19.92 3.32
N TRP A 9 17.96 -19.26 3.41
CA TRP A 9 18.07 -17.91 3.95
C TRP A 9 18.99 -17.10 3.04
N GLU A 10 18.49 -15.96 2.58
CA GLU A 10 19.18 -15.02 1.74
C GLU A 10 19.15 -13.64 2.40
N ILE A 11 20.30 -13.01 2.52
CA ILE A 11 20.46 -11.65 3.02
C ILE A 11 21.19 -10.85 1.95
N GLN A 12 20.66 -9.69 1.62
CA GLN A 12 21.30 -8.70 0.77
C GLN A 12 21.37 -7.37 1.54
N ALA A 13 22.50 -6.71 1.47
CA ALA A 13 22.74 -5.44 2.13
C ALA A 13 23.56 -4.52 1.22
N ARG A 14 23.19 -3.25 1.18
CA ARG A 14 23.89 -2.20 0.43
C ARG A 14 23.98 -0.95 1.29
N LYS A 15 25.13 -0.33 1.31
CA LYS A 15 25.34 1.01 1.85
C LYS A 15 25.84 1.92 0.74
N GLU A 16 25.26 3.10 0.60
CA GLU A 16 25.64 4.11 -0.37
C GLU A 16 25.73 5.47 0.34
N GLU A 17 26.84 6.16 0.13
CA GLU A 17 27.08 7.48 0.69
C GLU A 17 26.95 8.52 -0.43
N SER A 18 26.18 9.56 -0.15
CA SER A 18 25.89 10.64 -1.07
C SER A 18 25.77 11.97 -0.31
N PHE A 19 25.42 13.03 -1.00
CA PHE A 19 25.10 14.32 -0.38
C PHE A 19 23.68 14.72 -0.77
N SER A 20 22.94 15.29 0.17
CA SER A 20 21.66 15.94 -0.07
C SER A 20 21.77 17.44 0.16
N GLU A 21 20.92 18.22 -0.46
CA GLU A 21 20.80 19.63 -0.14
C GLU A 21 20.05 19.81 1.18
N GLU A 22 20.63 20.63 2.05
CA GLU A 22 20.02 21.05 3.31
C GLU A 22 18.71 21.81 3.04
N ARG A 23 17.71 21.61 3.88
CA ARG A 23 16.44 22.30 3.83
C ARG A 23 16.25 23.18 5.04
N ALA A 24 15.77 24.41 4.82
CA ALA A 24 15.39 25.33 5.88
C ALA A 24 13.91 25.71 5.75
N ILE A 25 13.30 26.05 6.89
CA ILE A 25 11.96 26.62 6.91
C ILE A 25 12.07 28.14 6.75
N VAL A 26 11.31 28.67 5.81
CA VAL A 26 11.10 30.12 5.64
C VAL A 26 9.66 30.43 5.99
N TYR A 27 9.48 31.52 6.75
CA TYR A 27 8.18 32.03 7.12
C TYR A 27 7.90 33.33 6.38
N ASP A 28 6.88 33.33 5.52
CA ASP A 28 6.44 34.52 4.81
C ASP A 28 5.14 35.07 5.42
N SER A 29 5.10 36.39 5.60
CA SER A 29 3.88 37.07 6.04
C SER A 29 2.87 37.12 4.92
N VAL A 30 1.65 36.66 5.20
CA VAL A 30 0.52 36.64 4.25
C VAL A 30 -0.61 37.58 4.66
N GLY A 31 -0.45 38.26 5.80
CA GLY A 31 -1.44 39.18 6.36
C GLY A 31 -2.17 38.59 7.56
N ALA A 32 -2.79 39.46 8.36
CA ALA A 32 -3.42 39.12 9.61
C ALA A 32 -4.52 38.06 9.43
N GLY A 33 -4.38 36.91 10.13
CA GLY A 33 -5.35 35.82 10.13
C GLY A 33 -5.39 34.99 8.85
N LEU A 34 -4.50 35.20 7.89
CA LEU A 34 -4.47 34.44 6.61
C LEU A 34 -3.42 33.32 6.61
N GLY A 35 -2.61 33.24 7.65
CA GLY A 35 -1.54 32.26 7.78
C GLY A 35 -1.89 31.13 8.76
N GLN A 36 -0.89 30.28 9.01
CA GLN A 36 -0.95 29.12 9.88
C GLN A 36 0.05 29.22 11.06
N TYR A 37 0.81 30.30 11.11
CA TYR A 37 1.83 30.55 12.13
C TYR A 37 1.76 32.01 12.58
N ARG A 38 2.02 32.22 13.86
CA ARG A 38 2.21 33.53 14.47
C ARG A 38 3.62 33.64 15.02
N TYR A 39 4.26 34.79 14.83
CA TYR A 39 5.55 35.07 15.41
C TYR A 39 5.43 35.39 16.91
N ASP A 40 6.14 34.63 17.73
CA ASP A 40 6.25 34.86 19.18
C ASP A 40 7.53 35.65 19.45
N SER A 41 7.40 36.92 19.81
CA SER A 41 8.52 37.82 20.09
C SER A 41 9.24 37.50 21.42
N VAL A 42 8.62 36.77 22.33
CA VAL A 42 9.21 36.41 23.63
C VAL A 42 10.23 35.28 23.43
N PHE A 43 9.86 34.28 22.63
CA PHE A 43 10.72 33.12 22.36
C PHE A 43 11.47 33.21 21.04
N ASN A 44 11.27 34.30 20.27
CA ASN A 44 11.86 34.52 18.95
C ASN A 44 11.66 33.33 17.99
N THR A 45 10.42 32.81 17.97
CA THR A 45 10.06 31.64 17.18
C THR A 45 8.66 31.79 16.60
N TYR A 46 8.35 30.96 15.58
CA TYR A 46 7.01 30.88 14.98
C TYR A 46 6.25 29.72 15.61
N ILE A 47 5.08 29.98 16.15
CA ILE A 47 4.17 29.00 16.75
C ILE A 47 2.97 28.76 15.83
N SER A 48 2.49 27.52 15.76
CA SER A 48 1.31 27.20 14.98
C SER A 48 0.08 27.88 15.52
N ASP A 49 -0.63 28.64 14.66
CA ASP A 49 -1.85 29.36 14.99
C ASP A 49 -2.78 29.32 13.76
N VAL A 50 -4.03 28.86 13.94
CA VAL A 50 -5.02 28.73 12.86
C VAL A 50 -5.35 30.08 12.21
N ASN A 51 -5.24 31.17 12.98
CA ASN A 51 -5.44 32.55 12.54
C ASN A 51 -4.10 33.33 12.54
N GLY A 52 -3.02 32.63 12.20
CA GLY A 52 -1.70 33.24 12.15
C GLY A 52 -1.53 34.20 10.96
N ASP A 53 -0.39 34.88 10.95
CA ASP A 53 -0.06 35.90 9.95
C ASP A 53 1.01 35.41 8.95
N PHE A 54 1.54 34.22 9.18
CA PHE A 54 2.64 33.64 8.40
C PHE A 54 2.29 32.26 7.85
N ILE A 55 2.83 31.94 6.67
CA ILE A 55 2.88 30.59 6.12
C ILE A 55 4.34 30.10 6.16
N ALA A 56 4.51 28.79 6.35
CA ALA A 56 5.82 28.16 6.37
C ALA A 56 6.00 27.26 5.14
N TYR A 57 7.13 27.35 4.47
CA TYR A 57 7.50 26.47 3.38
C TYR A 57 8.99 26.11 3.43
N ASN A 58 9.34 25.00 2.82
CA ASN A 58 10.69 24.51 2.76
C ASN A 58 11.43 25.10 1.56
N VAL A 59 12.63 25.61 1.79
CA VAL A 59 13.54 26.03 0.75
C VAL A 59 14.85 25.26 0.83
N LEU A 60 15.50 25.05 -0.31
CA LEU A 60 16.84 24.49 -0.36
C LEU A 60 17.84 25.59 -0.05
N THR A 61 18.78 25.35 0.88
CA THR A 61 19.77 26.37 1.31
C THR A 61 20.97 26.47 0.38
N GLY A 62 21.15 25.47 -0.52
CA GLY A 62 22.35 25.33 -1.35
C GLY A 62 23.51 24.64 -0.62
N ASN A 63 23.44 24.48 0.69
CA ASN A 63 24.42 23.70 1.45
C ASN A 63 24.23 22.19 1.20
N ARG A 64 25.31 21.44 1.27
CA ARG A 64 25.29 19.98 1.11
C ARG A 64 25.57 19.30 2.43
N GLU A 65 24.69 18.38 2.79
CA GLU A 65 24.83 17.52 3.96
C GLU A 65 25.12 16.07 3.55
N PRO A 66 25.95 15.33 4.33
CA PRO A 66 26.10 13.89 4.12
C PRO A 66 24.74 13.18 4.20
N ASN A 67 24.49 12.31 3.25
CA ASN A 67 23.28 11.51 3.19
C ASN A 67 23.65 10.07 2.85
N THR A 68 23.56 9.21 3.83
CA THR A 68 23.84 7.78 3.68
C THR A 68 22.54 7.03 3.48
N ALA A 69 22.49 6.17 2.48
CA ALA A 69 21.41 5.22 2.26
C ALA A 69 21.88 3.81 2.64
N VAL A 70 21.09 3.12 3.45
CA VAL A 70 21.28 1.71 3.80
C VAL A 70 20.04 0.94 3.34
N GLU A 71 20.23 0.00 2.45
CA GLU A 71 19.18 -0.86 1.93
C GLU A 71 19.47 -2.30 2.29
N GLY A 72 18.42 -3.05 2.69
CA GLY A 72 18.54 -4.46 2.99
C GLY A 72 17.32 -5.25 2.61
N SER A 73 17.53 -6.50 2.29
CA SER A 73 16.46 -7.47 2.14
C SER A 73 16.86 -8.80 2.75
N GLN A 74 15.89 -9.45 3.38
CA GLN A 74 16.04 -10.78 3.93
C GLN A 74 14.89 -11.65 3.42
N LYS A 75 15.22 -12.85 2.96
CA LYS A 75 14.26 -13.86 2.54
C LYS A 75 14.57 -15.15 3.26
N PHE A 76 13.56 -15.70 3.85
CA PHE A 76 13.64 -16.92 4.62
C PHE A 76 12.54 -17.88 4.16
N SER A 77 12.87 -19.16 4.03
CA SER A 77 11.93 -20.21 3.61
C SER A 77 12.27 -21.51 4.29
N ILE A 78 11.27 -22.16 4.91
CA ILE A 78 11.35 -23.51 5.49
C ILE A 78 10.23 -24.36 4.94
N ASP A 79 10.61 -25.49 4.36
CA ASP A 79 9.70 -26.58 3.96
C ASP A 79 9.59 -27.59 5.11
N LEU A 80 8.57 -27.43 5.96
CA LEU A 80 8.32 -28.32 7.09
C LEU A 80 7.86 -29.70 6.64
N GLY A 81 7.23 -29.82 5.50
CA GLY A 81 6.83 -31.10 4.93
C GLY A 81 8.00 -32.05 4.75
N ARG A 82 9.15 -31.52 4.35
CA ARG A 82 10.38 -32.31 4.18
C ARG A 82 11.13 -32.56 5.46
N ILE A 83 10.98 -31.72 6.48
CA ILE A 83 11.73 -31.84 7.76
C ILE A 83 11.04 -32.86 8.69
N ILE A 84 9.72 -32.76 8.82
CA ILE A 84 8.96 -33.50 9.83
C ILE A 84 7.91 -34.45 9.24
N GLY A 85 7.88 -34.60 7.90
CA GLY A 85 6.94 -35.54 7.23
C GLY A 85 5.48 -35.07 7.25
N PHE A 86 5.20 -33.81 7.63
CA PHE A 86 3.87 -33.21 7.52
C PHE A 86 3.60 -32.82 6.08
N PRO A 87 2.41 -33.10 5.52
CA PRO A 87 2.13 -32.75 4.15
C PRO A 87 2.17 -31.24 3.95
N ASP A 88 3.06 -30.82 3.07
CA ASP A 88 3.06 -29.54 2.34
C ASP A 88 2.86 -28.25 3.16
N ILE A 89 3.58 -28.09 4.29
CA ILE A 89 3.65 -26.83 5.03
C ILE A 89 4.92 -26.07 4.64
N LEU A 90 4.73 -24.89 4.06
CA LEU A 90 5.81 -24.00 3.71
C LEU A 90 5.70 -22.69 4.49
N LEU A 91 6.74 -22.37 5.27
CA LEU A 91 6.91 -21.07 5.92
C LEU A 91 7.80 -20.20 5.07
N ARG A 92 7.39 -18.96 4.85
CA ARG A 92 8.17 -17.91 4.18
C ARG A 92 8.16 -16.66 5.02
N ALA A 93 9.30 -15.99 5.10
CA ALA A 93 9.38 -14.66 5.62
C ALA A 93 10.23 -13.81 4.67
N ASN A 94 9.78 -12.61 4.41
CA ASN A 94 10.56 -11.61 3.69
C ASN A 94 10.53 -10.30 4.44
N SER A 95 11.65 -9.59 4.42
CA SER A 95 11.78 -8.25 4.96
C SER A 95 12.59 -7.41 3.99
N ARG A 96 12.15 -6.18 3.79
CA ARG A 96 12.88 -5.16 3.03
C ARG A 96 12.95 -3.90 3.87
N GLN A 97 14.12 -3.31 3.94
CA GLN A 97 14.40 -2.17 4.79
C GLN A 97 15.21 -1.14 4.01
N GLU A 98 14.86 0.11 4.17
CA GLU A 98 15.56 1.25 3.60
C GLU A 98 15.66 2.31 4.70
N PHE A 99 16.86 2.81 4.94
CA PHE A 99 17.15 3.90 5.86
C PHE A 99 17.98 4.95 5.13
N ARG A 100 17.63 6.21 5.31
CA ARG A 100 18.38 7.35 4.79
C ARG A 100 18.55 8.39 5.89
N GLY A 101 19.71 9.02 5.92
CA GLY A 101 20.01 10.05 6.89
C GLY A 101 21.50 10.33 6.94
N GLN A 102 21.95 10.94 8.03
CA GLN A 102 23.36 11.33 8.16
C GLN A 102 24.26 10.10 8.36
N GLU A 103 23.91 9.20 9.27
CA GLU A 103 24.79 8.07 9.64
C GLU A 103 24.05 6.72 9.86
N PRO A 104 23.09 6.29 9.03
CA PRO A 104 22.52 4.96 9.20
C PRO A 104 23.56 3.87 8.97
N THR A 105 23.52 2.83 9.81
CA THR A 105 24.47 1.73 9.79
C THR A 105 23.89 0.46 9.17
N LEU A 106 24.73 -0.44 8.64
CA LEU A 106 24.30 -1.76 8.17
C LEU A 106 23.64 -2.60 9.26
N GLY A 107 23.92 -2.31 10.54
CA GLY A 107 23.27 -2.97 11.67
C GLY A 107 21.75 -2.82 11.69
N TYR A 108 21.19 -1.74 11.10
CA TYR A 108 19.74 -1.50 11.02
C TYR A 108 19.00 -2.53 10.18
N ILE A 109 19.69 -3.27 9.31
CA ILE A 109 19.07 -4.37 8.55
C ILE A 109 18.69 -5.53 9.47
N LEU A 110 19.46 -5.77 10.54
CA LEU A 110 19.17 -6.82 11.51
C LEU A 110 18.34 -6.31 12.69
N ARG A 111 18.59 -5.06 13.10
CA ARG A 111 17.88 -4.42 14.20
C ARG A 111 17.46 -3.00 13.78
N PRO A 112 16.28 -2.88 13.17
CA PRO A 112 15.76 -1.60 12.70
C PRO A 112 15.53 -0.63 13.86
N ASP A 113 16.11 0.55 13.78
CA ASP A 113 15.86 1.66 14.70
C ASP A 113 15.29 2.84 13.90
N ILE A 114 13.99 3.10 14.07
CA ILE A 114 13.29 4.22 13.43
C ILE A 114 13.37 5.50 14.28
N GLN A 115 13.67 5.35 15.58
CA GLN A 115 13.69 6.49 16.51
C GLN A 115 15.06 7.17 16.55
N ASP A 116 16.05 6.62 15.85
CA ASP A 116 17.35 7.26 15.71
C ASP A 116 17.23 8.60 14.97
N THR A 117 17.65 9.66 15.63
CA THR A 117 17.60 11.04 15.11
C THR A 117 18.46 11.27 13.87
N SER A 118 19.45 10.39 13.62
CA SER A 118 20.27 10.42 12.41
C SER A 118 19.54 9.94 11.17
N VAL A 119 18.36 9.27 11.34
CA VAL A 119 17.52 8.76 10.26
C VAL A 119 16.47 9.79 9.89
N SER A 120 16.59 10.38 8.72
CA SER A 120 15.61 11.32 8.17
C SER A 120 14.47 10.62 7.41
N ARG A 121 14.72 9.42 6.89
CA ARG A 121 13.72 8.63 6.18
C ARG A 121 13.95 7.15 6.38
N SER A 122 12.88 6.41 6.63
CA SER A 122 12.94 4.95 6.63
C SER A 122 11.70 4.34 6.00
N ASN A 123 11.88 3.14 5.46
CA ASN A 123 10.81 2.29 4.96
C ASN A 123 11.12 0.85 5.33
N ILE A 124 10.29 0.25 6.17
CA ILE A 124 10.44 -1.11 6.66
C ILE A 124 9.20 -1.89 6.28
N TYR A 125 9.40 -2.92 5.50
CA TYR A 125 8.36 -3.89 5.13
C TYR A 125 8.76 -5.26 5.60
N SER A 126 7.86 -5.98 6.27
CA SER A 126 8.06 -7.36 6.70
C SER A 126 6.79 -8.15 6.48
N ARG A 127 6.91 -9.33 5.91
CA ARG A 127 5.79 -10.25 5.70
C ARG A 127 6.20 -11.68 6.01
N MET A 128 5.39 -12.36 6.79
CA MET A 128 5.52 -13.77 7.11
C MET A 128 4.28 -14.51 6.61
N GLU A 129 4.50 -15.63 5.96
CA GLU A 129 3.46 -16.44 5.34
C GLU A 129 3.60 -17.89 5.78
N MET A 130 2.47 -18.54 6.03
CA MET A 130 2.39 -19.98 6.22
C MET A 130 1.40 -20.52 5.18
N ILE A 131 1.88 -21.42 4.34
CA ILE A 131 1.16 -22.02 3.22
C ILE A 131 0.93 -23.49 3.52
N PHE A 132 -0.32 -23.89 3.55
CA PHE A 132 -0.72 -25.28 3.56
C PHE A 132 -1.22 -25.65 2.16
N SER A 133 -0.63 -26.66 1.57
CA SER A 133 -0.96 -27.10 0.21
C SER A 133 -1.29 -28.57 0.21
N SER A 134 -2.58 -28.90 0.04
CA SER A 134 -3.09 -30.24 -0.16
C SER A 134 -4.13 -30.17 -1.29
N ASN A 135 -5.33 -30.71 -1.11
CA ASN A 135 -6.48 -30.50 -2.01
C ASN A 135 -7.04 -29.07 -1.90
N ARG A 136 -6.62 -28.32 -0.88
CA ARG A 136 -6.98 -26.92 -0.61
C ARG A 136 -5.71 -26.16 -0.32
N ARG A 137 -5.63 -24.96 -0.80
CA ARG A 137 -4.56 -24.04 -0.43
C ARG A 137 -5.06 -23.08 0.64
N ILE A 138 -4.41 -23.12 1.79
CA ILE A 138 -4.63 -22.19 2.90
C ILE A 138 -3.36 -21.38 3.05
N LEU A 139 -3.48 -20.06 2.94
CA LEU A 139 -2.40 -19.11 3.16
C LEU A 139 -2.79 -18.22 4.33
N THR A 140 -2.03 -18.28 5.42
CA THR A 140 -2.09 -17.28 6.50
C THR A 140 -0.88 -16.37 6.40
N TRP A 141 -1.08 -15.07 6.66
CA TRP A 141 0.01 -14.13 6.58
C TRP A 141 -0.13 -13.01 7.60
N ILE A 142 1.02 -12.47 8.00
CA ILE A 142 1.15 -11.27 8.83
C ILE A 142 2.07 -10.33 8.08
N GLU A 143 1.65 -9.08 7.96
CA GLU A 143 2.39 -8.03 7.28
C GLU A 143 2.51 -6.80 8.18
N ASN A 144 3.71 -6.25 8.23
CA ASN A 144 4.00 -4.99 8.90
C ASN A 144 4.71 -4.06 7.93
N HIS A 145 4.21 -2.86 7.82
CA HIS A 145 4.84 -1.79 7.07
C HIS A 145 4.96 -0.55 7.96
N ARG A 146 6.18 -0.03 8.09
CA ARG A 146 6.48 1.22 8.80
C ARG A 146 7.27 2.14 7.91
N SER A 147 6.89 3.40 7.86
CA SER A 147 7.66 4.42 7.15
C SER A 147 7.76 5.70 7.97
N LEU A 148 8.97 6.24 8.03
CA LEU A 148 9.26 7.55 8.59
C LEU A 148 9.60 8.49 7.44
N ASN A 149 9.06 9.70 7.48
CA ASN A 149 9.44 10.80 6.61
C ASN A 149 9.72 12.03 7.47
N GLY A 150 10.98 12.31 7.70
CA GLY A 150 11.50 13.45 8.44
C GLY A 150 12.24 14.45 7.54
N LEU A 151 11.85 14.53 6.24
CA LEU A 151 12.45 15.52 5.33
C LEU A 151 11.90 16.94 5.53
N ASP A 152 10.81 17.09 6.26
CA ASP A 152 10.28 18.39 6.65
C ASP A 152 10.99 18.87 7.91
N PRO A 153 11.73 20.02 7.89
CA PRO A 153 12.40 20.53 9.07
C PRO A 153 11.47 20.83 10.26
N ARG A 154 10.15 20.92 10.05
CA ARG A 154 9.15 21.14 11.11
C ARG A 154 8.87 19.89 11.94
N GLY A 155 9.22 18.72 11.42
CA GLY A 155 8.97 17.46 12.10
C GLY A 155 8.91 16.27 11.15
N ASN A 156 8.36 15.18 11.65
CA ASN A 156 8.30 13.92 10.92
C ASN A 156 6.86 13.37 10.86
N ASP A 157 6.61 12.56 9.86
CA ASP A 157 5.43 11.75 9.69
C ASP A 157 5.81 10.27 9.86
N LEU A 158 5.20 9.59 10.80
CA LEU A 158 5.33 8.15 11.02
C LEU A 158 4.05 7.46 10.57
N ASN A 159 4.18 6.59 9.56
CA ASN A 159 3.10 5.71 9.12
C ASN A 159 3.37 4.29 9.57
N GLN A 160 2.37 3.63 10.10
CA GLN A 160 2.43 2.23 10.50
C GLN A 160 1.18 1.51 10.01
N ASN A 161 1.37 0.37 9.32
CA ASN A 161 0.30 -0.50 8.87
C ASN A 161 0.62 -1.94 9.25
N ASN A 162 -0.27 -2.56 10.01
CA ASN A 162 -0.19 -3.96 10.41
C ASN A 162 -1.40 -4.68 9.82
N GLU A 163 -1.17 -5.77 9.12
CA GLU A 163 -2.23 -6.59 8.55
C GLU A 163 -2.01 -8.07 8.91
N VAL A 164 -3.12 -8.76 9.17
CA VAL A 164 -3.15 -10.21 9.33
C VAL A 164 -4.22 -10.74 8.40
N GLY A 165 -3.90 -11.75 7.61
CA GLY A 165 -4.85 -12.27 6.62
C GLY A 165 -4.89 -13.79 6.54
N LEU A 166 -6.00 -14.24 5.97
CA LEU A 166 -6.29 -15.64 5.67
C LEU A 166 -6.88 -15.72 4.27
N ASP A 167 -6.20 -16.46 3.39
CA ASP A 167 -6.67 -16.75 2.05
C ASP A 167 -6.93 -18.27 1.95
N LEU A 168 -8.14 -18.60 1.55
CA LEU A 168 -8.58 -19.98 1.31
C LEU A 168 -8.86 -20.11 -0.19
N ASP A 169 -8.23 -21.09 -0.84
CA ASP A 169 -8.43 -21.39 -2.25
C ASP A 169 -8.76 -22.87 -2.41
N GLN A 170 -9.92 -23.16 -2.95
CA GLN A 170 -10.40 -24.52 -3.17
C GLN A 170 -10.87 -24.71 -4.61
N THR A 171 -10.18 -25.58 -5.34
CA THR A 171 -10.62 -26.05 -6.65
C THR A 171 -11.66 -27.17 -6.47
N LEU A 172 -12.88 -26.94 -6.91
CA LEU A 172 -13.97 -27.91 -6.84
C LEU A 172 -14.06 -28.76 -8.10
N SER A 173 -13.74 -28.18 -9.26
CA SER A 173 -13.66 -28.87 -10.54
C SER A 173 -12.60 -28.21 -11.44
N LYS A 174 -12.37 -28.78 -12.63
CA LYS A 174 -11.47 -28.16 -13.61
C LYS A 174 -11.94 -26.79 -14.10
N THR A 175 -13.24 -26.51 -13.94
CA THR A 175 -13.89 -25.30 -14.42
C THR A 175 -14.34 -24.36 -13.31
N PHE A 176 -14.29 -24.80 -12.05
CA PHE A 176 -14.82 -24.00 -10.94
C PHE A 176 -13.94 -24.08 -9.70
N SER A 177 -13.61 -22.90 -9.16
CA SER A 177 -12.93 -22.75 -7.86
C SER A 177 -13.55 -21.64 -7.02
N ILE A 178 -13.37 -21.75 -5.72
CA ILE A 178 -13.82 -20.77 -4.73
C ILE A 178 -12.58 -20.26 -4.00
N ARG A 179 -12.49 -18.94 -3.86
CA ARG A 179 -11.45 -18.29 -3.08
C ARG A 179 -12.08 -17.35 -2.06
N ASN A 180 -11.65 -17.41 -0.83
CA ASN A 180 -12.00 -16.44 0.19
C ASN A 180 -10.73 -15.75 0.68
N LYS A 181 -10.74 -14.43 0.72
CA LYS A 181 -9.66 -13.60 1.24
C LYS A 181 -10.20 -12.73 2.36
N GLY A 182 -9.68 -12.94 3.56
CA GLY A 182 -10.03 -12.14 4.72
C GLY A 182 -8.80 -11.46 5.28
N LYS A 183 -8.93 -10.19 5.70
CA LYS A 183 -7.86 -9.49 6.40
C LYS A 183 -8.38 -8.62 7.54
N LEU A 184 -7.57 -8.50 8.58
CA LEU A 184 -7.67 -7.53 9.64
C LEU A 184 -6.54 -6.52 9.45
N SER A 185 -6.81 -5.25 9.64
CA SER A 185 -5.81 -4.19 9.50
C SER A 185 -5.84 -3.24 10.69
N SER A 186 -4.66 -2.72 11.06
CA SER A 186 -4.49 -1.63 12.02
C SER A 186 -3.50 -0.64 11.41
N ARG A 187 -3.92 0.61 11.25
CA ARG A 187 -3.11 1.68 10.65
C ARG A 187 -3.05 2.86 11.58
N SER A 188 -1.87 3.45 11.74
CA SER A 188 -1.68 4.73 12.41
C SER A 188 -0.83 5.65 11.56
N ILE A 189 -1.16 6.93 11.61
CA ILE A 189 -0.34 8.03 11.10
C ILE A 189 -0.19 9.01 12.24
N GLU A 190 1.05 9.27 12.62
CA GLU A 190 1.42 10.23 13.64
C GLU A 190 2.31 11.29 12.99
N SER A 191 1.95 12.55 13.15
CA SER A 191 2.66 13.67 12.54
C SER A 191 3.03 14.71 13.57
N THR A 192 4.33 15.00 13.68
CA THR A 192 4.81 16.14 14.48
C THR A 192 4.75 17.45 13.68
N VAL A 193 4.58 17.37 12.35
CA VAL A 193 4.38 18.55 11.49
C VAL A 193 2.99 19.15 11.67
N SER A 194 1.96 18.32 11.76
CA SER A 194 0.58 18.76 11.90
C SER A 194 -0.31 17.67 12.46
N SER A 195 -0.93 17.91 13.59
CA SER A 195 -1.93 17.01 14.21
C SER A 195 -3.17 16.78 13.33
N LEU A 196 -3.37 17.62 12.29
CA LEU A 196 -4.44 17.40 11.30
C LEU A 196 -4.24 16.14 10.46
N ARG A 197 -3.00 15.59 10.45
CA ARG A 197 -2.66 14.35 9.77
C ARG A 197 -2.84 13.11 10.65
N ASP A 198 -2.95 13.29 11.98
CA ASP A 198 -3.04 12.19 12.92
C ASP A 198 -4.30 11.39 12.72
N ARG A 199 -4.12 10.08 12.62
CA ARG A 199 -5.22 9.12 12.52
C ARG A 199 -4.80 7.74 12.99
N ASP A 200 -5.74 7.07 13.60
CA ASP A 200 -5.65 5.66 14.00
C ASP A 200 -6.91 4.96 13.56
N MET A 201 -6.78 3.83 12.89
CA MET A 201 -7.90 3.05 12.43
C MET A 201 -7.63 1.56 12.47
N LYS A 202 -8.70 0.81 12.72
CA LYS A 202 -8.72 -0.65 12.72
C LYS A 202 -9.93 -1.13 11.94
N GLY A 203 -9.74 -2.20 11.19
CA GLY A 203 -10.82 -2.73 10.41
C GLY A 203 -10.60 -4.14 9.90
N TRP A 204 -11.59 -4.60 9.16
CA TRP A 204 -11.55 -5.87 8.48
C TRP A 204 -12.12 -5.75 7.08
N TRP A 205 -11.62 -6.60 6.19
CA TRP A 205 -12.11 -6.73 4.82
C TRP A 205 -12.18 -8.20 4.44
N ASN A 206 -13.26 -8.60 3.77
CA ASN A 206 -13.43 -9.94 3.22
C ASN A 206 -13.87 -9.87 1.78
N GLU A 207 -13.36 -10.80 0.96
CA GLU A 207 -13.72 -11.01 -0.43
C GLU A 207 -13.95 -12.50 -0.65
N LEU A 208 -15.18 -12.87 -1.02
CA LEU A 208 -15.54 -14.22 -1.47
C LEU A 208 -15.62 -14.21 -2.99
N GLN A 209 -14.73 -14.92 -3.66
CA GLN A 209 -14.60 -14.97 -5.11
C GLN A 209 -14.97 -16.36 -5.64
N LEU A 210 -15.82 -16.39 -6.63
CA LEU A 210 -16.20 -17.56 -7.43
C LEU A 210 -15.51 -17.43 -8.78
N GLN A 211 -14.67 -18.41 -9.13
CA GLN A 211 -13.90 -18.39 -10.37
C GLN A 211 -14.43 -19.47 -11.32
N PHE A 212 -14.81 -19.07 -12.51
CA PHE A 212 -15.33 -19.94 -13.56
C PHE A 212 -14.38 -19.92 -14.76
N ARG A 213 -13.80 -21.07 -15.08
CA ARG A 213 -13.09 -21.29 -16.34
C ARG A 213 -14.06 -21.91 -17.33
N LEU A 214 -14.69 -21.08 -18.15
CA LEU A 214 -15.69 -21.53 -19.12
C LEU A 214 -15.09 -22.38 -20.23
N ASN A 215 -13.90 -22.01 -20.67
CA ASN A 215 -13.08 -22.77 -21.61
C ASN A 215 -11.60 -22.36 -21.50
N ASN A 216 -10.72 -22.87 -22.36
CA ASN A 216 -9.30 -22.52 -22.34
C ASN A 216 -9.00 -21.06 -22.69
N SER A 217 -10.00 -20.31 -23.14
CA SER A 217 -9.87 -18.93 -23.61
C SER A 217 -10.65 -17.93 -22.78
N MET A 218 -11.47 -18.36 -21.80
CA MET A 218 -12.31 -17.46 -21.03
C MET A 218 -12.37 -17.84 -19.56
N ASP A 219 -11.91 -16.91 -18.73
CA ASP A 219 -12.03 -16.94 -17.26
C ASP A 219 -13.00 -15.84 -16.82
N LEU A 220 -13.90 -16.16 -15.90
CA LEU A 220 -14.85 -15.24 -15.30
C LEU A 220 -14.79 -15.36 -13.78
N ASP A 221 -14.57 -14.25 -13.10
CA ASP A 221 -14.52 -14.16 -11.65
C ASP A 221 -15.64 -13.27 -11.14
N PHE A 222 -16.40 -13.77 -10.19
CA PHE A 222 -17.41 -13.00 -9.48
C PHE A 222 -17.07 -12.95 -8.00
N SER A 223 -16.96 -11.75 -7.42
CA SER A 223 -16.66 -11.57 -6.00
C SER A 223 -17.75 -10.79 -5.29
N VAL A 224 -18.05 -11.20 -4.06
CA VAL A 224 -18.78 -10.41 -3.08
C VAL A 224 -17.78 -9.89 -2.07
N VAL A 225 -17.82 -8.58 -1.81
CA VAL A 225 -16.89 -7.92 -0.91
C VAL A 225 -17.62 -7.22 0.24
N GLY A 226 -16.98 -7.17 1.40
CA GLY A 226 -17.50 -6.44 2.55
C GLY A 226 -16.42 -6.16 3.58
N GLY A 227 -16.60 -5.05 4.31
CA GLY A 227 -15.64 -4.63 5.33
C GLY A 227 -16.18 -3.53 6.22
N SER A 228 -15.42 -3.24 7.26
CA SER A 228 -15.71 -2.17 8.20
C SER A 228 -14.42 -1.64 8.79
N ASP A 229 -14.30 -0.33 8.86
CA ASP A 229 -13.22 0.38 9.53
C ASP A 229 -13.77 1.34 10.57
N ALA A 230 -13.06 1.48 11.69
CA ALA A 230 -13.36 2.43 12.73
C ALA A 230 -12.06 2.97 13.35
N GLY A 231 -12.11 4.19 13.84
CA GLY A 231 -10.93 4.82 14.44
C GLY A 231 -11.15 6.27 14.80
N LYS A 232 -10.05 7.02 14.79
CA LYS A 232 -10.04 8.45 15.04
C LYS A 232 -9.24 9.16 13.96
N GLN A 233 -9.71 10.32 13.57
CA GLN A 233 -8.96 11.27 12.76
C GLN A 233 -9.02 12.64 13.42
N GLN A 234 -7.88 13.26 13.67
CA GLN A 234 -7.78 14.53 14.39
C GLN A 234 -8.53 14.48 15.75
N GLY A 235 -8.45 13.34 16.45
CA GLY A 235 -9.18 13.10 17.70
C GLY A 235 -10.69 12.81 17.56
N LYS A 236 -11.30 13.01 16.38
CA LYS A 236 -12.72 12.74 16.11
C LYS A 236 -12.94 11.28 15.73
N PRO A 237 -13.86 10.56 16.37
CA PRO A 237 -14.13 9.16 16.03
C PRO A 237 -14.88 9.07 14.69
N PHE A 238 -14.53 8.08 13.88
CA PHE A 238 -15.28 7.69 12.69
C PHE A 238 -15.53 6.18 12.69
N SER A 239 -16.56 5.76 11.98
CA SER A 239 -16.86 4.34 11.74
C SER A 239 -17.61 4.20 10.43
N GLY A 240 -17.19 3.26 9.58
CA GLY A 240 -17.82 3.01 8.30
C GLY A 240 -17.91 1.52 7.97
N ARG A 241 -18.79 1.20 7.03
CA ARG A 241 -18.97 -0.13 6.46
C ARG A 241 -19.09 -0.03 4.96
N ALA A 242 -18.54 -1.01 4.25
CA ALA A 242 -18.69 -1.13 2.82
C ALA A 242 -19.11 -2.56 2.44
N TYR A 243 -19.88 -2.68 1.35
CA TYR A 243 -20.24 -3.95 0.73
C TYR A 243 -20.46 -3.75 -0.76
N GLY A 244 -20.24 -4.80 -1.53
CA GLY A 244 -20.38 -4.70 -2.97
C GLY A 244 -20.08 -5.97 -3.71
N MET A 245 -19.99 -5.82 -5.03
CA MET A 245 -19.70 -6.89 -5.97
C MET A 245 -18.59 -6.46 -6.92
N ILE A 246 -17.77 -7.43 -7.32
CA ILE A 246 -16.72 -7.25 -8.32
C ILE A 246 -16.91 -8.35 -9.38
N LEU A 247 -16.95 -7.96 -10.63
CA LEU A 247 -16.95 -8.86 -11.78
C LEU A 247 -15.65 -8.67 -12.54
N GLN A 248 -14.92 -9.76 -12.80
CA GLN A 248 -13.73 -9.72 -13.63
C GLN A 248 -13.88 -10.75 -14.76
N ALA A 249 -13.53 -10.36 -15.96
CA ALA A 249 -13.55 -11.25 -17.11
C ALA A 249 -12.21 -11.16 -17.84
N GLN A 250 -11.70 -12.31 -18.28
CA GLN A 250 -10.52 -12.42 -19.09
C GLN A 250 -10.76 -13.31 -20.28
N LEU A 251 -10.47 -12.80 -21.46
CA LEU A 251 -10.61 -13.49 -22.75
C LEU A 251 -9.25 -13.53 -23.45
N PHE A 252 -8.88 -14.72 -23.93
CA PHE A 252 -7.69 -14.93 -24.73
C PHE A 252 -8.12 -15.18 -26.20
N PHE A 253 -7.55 -14.42 -27.13
CA PHE A 253 -7.79 -14.55 -28.56
C PHE A 253 -6.68 -15.37 -29.19
N ASN A 254 -6.79 -16.70 -29.19
CA ASN A 254 -5.93 -17.63 -29.95
C ASN A 254 -4.51 -17.15 -30.26
N LYS A 255 -3.69 -16.78 -29.30
CA LYS A 255 -2.33 -16.23 -29.43
C LYS A 255 -2.22 -14.81 -30.01
N THR A 256 -3.33 -14.18 -30.42
CA THR A 256 -3.31 -12.84 -31.01
C THR A 256 -3.61 -11.73 -30.02
N GLY A 257 -4.14 -12.05 -28.83
CA GLY A 257 -4.40 -11.02 -27.86
C GLY A 257 -5.10 -11.49 -26.60
N ARG A 258 -5.31 -10.53 -25.70
CA ARG A 258 -5.95 -10.72 -24.42
C ARG A 258 -6.82 -9.51 -24.08
N PHE A 259 -8.04 -9.77 -23.72
CA PHE A 259 -8.95 -8.77 -23.18
C PHE A 259 -9.19 -9.06 -21.71
N GLN A 260 -9.11 -8.04 -20.87
CA GLN A 260 -9.39 -8.10 -19.45
C GLN A 260 -10.31 -6.95 -19.09
N THR A 261 -11.32 -7.20 -18.29
CA THR A 261 -12.18 -6.15 -17.74
C THR A 261 -12.53 -6.48 -16.30
N GLY A 262 -12.53 -5.45 -15.45
CA GLY A 262 -12.98 -5.51 -14.07
C GLY A 262 -14.05 -4.43 -13.85
N ILE A 263 -15.13 -4.80 -13.20
CA ILE A 263 -16.23 -3.90 -12.84
C ILE A 263 -16.45 -4.03 -11.33
N HIS A 264 -16.36 -2.91 -10.62
CA HIS A 264 -16.58 -2.83 -9.19
C HIS A 264 -17.79 -1.97 -8.91
N LEU A 265 -18.74 -2.51 -8.16
CA LEU A 265 -19.89 -1.79 -7.63
C LEU A 265 -19.90 -1.96 -6.12
N VAL A 266 -19.49 -0.92 -5.41
CA VAL A 266 -19.34 -0.95 -3.94
C VAL A 266 -20.09 0.23 -3.35
N ARG A 267 -20.83 -0.02 -2.27
CA ARG A 267 -21.51 1.00 -1.50
C ARG A 267 -20.90 1.07 -0.10
N ALA A 268 -20.50 2.27 0.29
CA ALA A 268 -19.95 2.56 1.60
C ALA A 268 -20.89 3.50 2.38
N HIS A 269 -21.02 3.23 3.67
CA HIS A 269 -21.83 4.01 4.60
C HIS A 269 -20.99 4.42 5.80
N GLU A 270 -21.13 5.65 6.20
CA GLU A 270 -20.63 6.16 7.46
C GLU A 270 -21.71 6.01 8.54
N LYS A 271 -21.30 5.63 9.76
CA LYS A 271 -22.21 5.37 10.86
C LYS A 271 -22.50 6.61 11.73
N ASN A 272 -21.65 7.62 11.67
CA ASN A 272 -21.66 8.76 12.61
C ASN A 272 -22.08 10.09 11.98
N ASP A 273 -22.59 10.09 10.74
CA ASP A 273 -23.03 11.27 9.97
C ASP A 273 -22.02 12.44 9.93
N LEU A 274 -20.72 12.14 10.05
CA LEU A 274 -19.66 13.13 9.95
C LEU A 274 -19.38 13.54 8.49
N GLY A 275 -19.95 12.80 7.52
CA GLY A 275 -19.78 13.03 6.10
C GLY A 275 -18.38 12.74 5.57
N TYR A 276 -17.47 12.21 6.42
CA TYR A 276 -16.09 12.02 6.07
C TYR A 276 -15.50 10.75 6.67
N ILE A 277 -14.87 9.96 5.81
CA ILE A 277 -14.06 8.78 6.16
C ILE A 277 -12.65 8.99 5.60
N PRO A 278 -11.58 8.64 6.34
CA PRO A 278 -10.21 8.71 5.83
C PRO A 278 -10.08 7.99 4.48
N PRO A 279 -9.30 8.52 3.52
CA PRO A 279 -9.19 7.95 2.18
C PRO A 279 -8.63 6.54 2.14
N GLU A 280 -7.93 6.10 3.19
CA GLU A 280 -7.38 4.77 3.34
C GLU A 280 -8.37 3.75 3.95
N ALA A 281 -9.46 4.24 4.56
CA ALA A 281 -10.48 3.38 5.14
C ALA A 281 -11.33 2.70 4.05
N LEU A 282 -12.01 1.62 4.44
CA LEU A 282 -12.90 0.84 3.60
C LEU A 282 -12.26 0.40 2.26
N ASN A 283 -10.99 0.04 2.33
CA ASN A 283 -10.20 -0.35 1.16
C ASN A 283 -10.16 0.72 0.05
N GLY A 284 -10.26 2.00 0.43
CA GLY A 284 -10.21 3.15 -0.47
C GLY A 284 -11.53 3.51 -1.17
N TYR A 285 -12.66 2.92 -0.75
CA TYR A 285 -13.97 3.31 -1.24
C TYR A 285 -14.53 4.48 -0.42
N PRO A 286 -14.93 5.60 -1.05
CA PRO A 286 -15.56 6.72 -0.36
C PRO A 286 -16.99 6.37 0.10
N VAL A 287 -17.53 7.19 0.98
CA VAL A 287 -18.96 7.15 1.35
C VAL A 287 -19.82 7.31 0.09
N GLY A 288 -20.94 6.64 0.01
CA GLY A 288 -21.78 6.65 -1.19
C GLY A 288 -21.62 5.39 -2.06
N THR A 289 -21.97 5.47 -3.31
CA THR A 289 -21.87 4.38 -4.28
C THR A 289 -20.69 4.62 -5.22
N SER A 290 -19.75 3.68 -5.25
CA SER A 290 -18.60 3.70 -6.15
C SER A 290 -18.82 2.73 -7.29
N PHE A 291 -18.75 3.24 -8.51
CA PHE A 291 -18.68 2.45 -9.74
C PHE A 291 -17.29 2.65 -10.37
N ARG A 292 -16.54 1.57 -10.53
CA ARG A 292 -15.20 1.62 -11.12
C ARG A 292 -15.05 0.53 -12.17
N THR A 293 -14.45 0.88 -13.30
CA THR A 293 -14.07 -0.11 -14.31
C THR A 293 -12.61 0.02 -14.66
N ASN A 294 -12.00 -1.12 -14.95
CA ASN A 294 -10.68 -1.19 -15.54
C ASN A 294 -10.75 -2.17 -16.70
N THR A 295 -10.52 -1.70 -17.92
CA THR A 295 -10.56 -2.53 -19.12
C THR A 295 -9.22 -2.42 -19.83
N ARG A 296 -8.63 -3.56 -20.16
CA ARG A 296 -7.35 -3.66 -20.87
C ARG A 296 -7.47 -4.60 -22.06
N LEU A 297 -7.14 -4.11 -23.23
CA LEU A 297 -7.01 -4.88 -24.44
C LEU A 297 -5.53 -4.91 -24.84
N GLN A 298 -4.96 -6.09 -24.96
CA GLN A 298 -3.64 -6.30 -25.53
C GLN A 298 -3.79 -7.10 -26.83
N TYR A 299 -3.22 -6.59 -27.90
CA TYR A 299 -3.27 -7.21 -29.22
C TYR A 299 -1.87 -7.35 -29.79
N PHE A 300 -1.51 -8.56 -30.23
CA PHE A 300 -0.23 -8.85 -30.87
C PHE A 300 -0.41 -8.72 -32.37
N VAL A 301 0.12 -7.64 -32.96
CA VAL A 301 0.09 -7.42 -34.42
C VAL A 301 0.96 -8.48 -35.11
N ASN A 302 2.12 -8.77 -34.51
CA ASN A 302 3.04 -9.83 -34.92
C ASN A 302 3.91 -10.24 -33.72
N ARG A 303 4.95 -11.07 -33.96
CA ARG A 303 5.86 -11.54 -32.90
C ARG A 303 6.68 -10.42 -32.23
N SER A 304 6.88 -9.32 -32.94
CA SER A 304 7.72 -8.20 -32.49
C SER A 304 6.93 -6.95 -32.06
N VAL A 305 5.65 -6.87 -32.38
CA VAL A 305 4.84 -5.66 -32.09
C VAL A 305 3.55 -6.03 -31.39
N SER A 306 3.28 -5.36 -30.28
CA SER A 306 2.01 -5.45 -29.58
C SER A 306 1.43 -4.06 -29.31
N MET A 307 0.11 -3.97 -29.23
CA MET A 307 -0.65 -2.78 -28.85
C MET A 307 -1.37 -3.06 -27.54
N VAL A 308 -1.39 -2.09 -26.64
CA VAL A 308 -2.09 -2.17 -25.37
C VAL A 308 -2.98 -0.94 -25.25
N PHE A 309 -4.26 -1.17 -24.98
CA PHE A 309 -5.23 -0.12 -24.70
C PHE A 309 -5.77 -0.34 -23.28
N THR A 310 -5.78 0.71 -22.49
CA THR A 310 -6.31 0.70 -21.12
C THR A 310 -7.36 1.78 -20.98
N LEU A 311 -8.54 1.42 -20.50
CA LEU A 311 -9.63 2.32 -20.18
C LEU A 311 -9.98 2.14 -18.71
N ASN A 312 -9.91 3.22 -17.94
CA ASN A 312 -10.35 3.25 -16.55
C ASN A 312 -11.50 4.25 -16.42
N THR A 313 -12.51 3.86 -15.65
CA THR A 313 -13.62 4.73 -15.30
C THR A 313 -13.80 4.72 -13.79
N ILE A 314 -13.94 5.88 -13.19
CA ILE A 314 -14.27 6.05 -11.78
C ILE A 314 -15.45 7.02 -11.69
N ASN A 315 -16.50 6.59 -11.03
CA ASN A 315 -17.64 7.41 -10.68
C ASN A 315 -18.00 7.14 -9.21
N ASP A 316 -17.61 8.04 -8.35
CA ASP A 316 -17.87 8.00 -6.90
C ASP A 316 -17.93 9.44 -6.35
N ASP A 317 -18.17 9.61 -5.06
CA ASP A 317 -18.31 10.94 -4.43
C ASP A 317 -17.05 11.80 -4.51
N ARG A 318 -15.87 11.21 -4.74
CA ARG A 318 -14.61 11.96 -4.96
C ARG A 318 -14.41 12.36 -6.41
N TYR A 319 -14.87 11.52 -7.34
CA TYR A 319 -14.62 11.68 -8.77
C TYR A 319 -15.92 11.43 -9.54
N SER A 320 -16.54 12.50 -10.02
CA SER A 320 -17.70 12.39 -10.89
C SER A 320 -17.26 12.14 -12.34
N ASN A 321 -17.56 10.95 -12.87
CA ASN A 321 -17.32 10.58 -14.28
C ASN A 321 -15.85 10.77 -14.74
N PHE A 322 -14.89 10.38 -13.91
CA PHE A 322 -13.48 10.40 -14.28
C PHE A 322 -13.15 9.24 -15.21
N ILE A 323 -12.71 9.54 -16.43
CA ILE A 323 -12.35 8.56 -17.46
C ILE A 323 -10.92 8.80 -17.89
N THR A 324 -10.09 7.75 -17.88
CA THR A 324 -8.75 7.78 -18.47
C THR A 324 -8.63 6.75 -19.57
N PHE A 325 -8.05 7.16 -20.69
CA PHE A 325 -7.71 6.28 -21.80
C PHE A 325 -6.21 6.37 -22.08
N GLN A 326 -5.56 5.21 -22.22
CA GLN A 326 -4.14 5.13 -22.54
C GLN A 326 -3.95 4.10 -23.66
N GLY A 327 -3.24 4.48 -24.73
CA GLY A 327 -2.77 3.60 -25.79
C GLY A 327 -1.25 3.50 -25.76
N GLU A 328 -0.72 2.29 -25.95
CA GLU A 328 0.72 2.03 -25.97
C GLU A 328 1.04 1.03 -27.09
N VAL A 329 2.10 1.30 -27.84
CA VAL A 329 2.68 0.37 -28.83
C VAL A 329 4.03 -0.08 -28.29
N ARG A 330 4.23 -1.39 -28.19
CA ARG A 330 5.47 -2.01 -27.71
C ARG A 330 6.14 -2.77 -28.84
N ALA A 331 7.40 -2.45 -29.10
CA ALA A 331 8.26 -3.23 -29.97
C ALA A 331 9.15 -4.16 -29.12
N HIS A 332 9.22 -5.44 -29.52
CA HIS A 332 10.06 -6.47 -28.89
C HIS A 332 11.15 -6.85 -29.89
N PHE A 333 12.38 -6.50 -29.58
CA PHE A 333 13.56 -6.79 -30.42
C PHE A 333 14.30 -8.00 -29.91
#